data_9f2eecf6e29fdce7d48df873281d1dd2
#
_entry.id   9f2eecf6e29fdce7d48df873281d1dd2
#
_cell.length_a   1.000
_cell.length_b   1.000
_cell.length_c   1.000
_cell.angle_alpha   90.00
_cell.angle_beta   90.00
_cell.angle_gamma   90.00
#
_symmetry.space_group_name_H-M   'P 1'
#
loop_
_entity.id
_entity.type
_entity.pdbx_description
1 polymer ?
#
loop_
_entity_poly.entity_id
_entity_poly.type
_entity_poly.pdbx_seq_one_letter_code
_entity_poly.pdbx_strand_id
1 'polypeptide(L)'
;MRLTKYLLPFTLILMFSLLTGCTSNEKGETASKKQTDEKMITIGWPLDVGPLNPHTYLPNQMTAQAMVYESLVDYNDDGTITPKLAESWDISKDKTSYVFHLRKDVKYSDGTAFNADNVIRNFDAVLANRELHSWMGMVNHIKEVVKVDDYTIRLQLDEPYYPVLNELAFVRPFRFLGDNGFPEGDATQDAMKAPIGTGPWVLTDYKKDEYALFSRNDNYWGEKPLVEQIKVKIIPDSESISLAFENEELDLIYGRGIISLDNYTYLKDSGKYKTATSEPLSTKALLFNTQSGPLAELKVRQAIQYAINKEQMVDSITHGTEKVADTLFWDAIPYANIDLAPILYNPKKAQQLLEEAGWKLQKGEKIRSKNGQPLTLDLIYIATDAIQKPMAELMQGELAKIGVQLNLEGADVMVGLQKLMDNQVDINFWRTNGPPTDPHSFANESATPNANGVYEAKLGLPTAKEIDTKIHQLLVGTDEKERVQLYTDILTMFHDQALFFPISYETNSVIYQPYMKDFAPRASEYDIPYAQMEKEK
;
A
#
# COMPACT_ATOMS: atom_id res chain seq x y z
N MET A 1 36.50 59.71 8.71
CA MET A 1 36.29 60.98 9.47
C MET A 1 35.26 60.71 10.55
N ARG A 2 35.73 60.83 11.83
CA ARG A 2 35.00 61.06 13.09
C ARG A 2 33.69 60.28 13.36
N LEU A 3 33.70 59.22 14.23
CA LEU A 3 33.70 59.26 15.72
C LEU A 3 32.59 60.14 16.33
N THR A 4 31.65 59.54 17.03
CA THR A 4 31.38 59.92 18.42
C THR A 4 30.63 58.79 19.16
N LYS A 5 31.19 58.39 20.28
CA LYS A 5 30.69 57.53 21.37
C LYS A 5 29.76 58.36 22.27
N TYR A 6 28.76 57.72 22.89
CA TYR A 6 28.31 58.06 24.23
C TYR A 6 27.97 56.82 25.04
N LEU A 7 28.57 56.77 26.22
CA LEU A 7 28.48 55.79 27.29
C LEU A 7 27.63 56.36 28.45
N LEU A 8 26.93 55.44 29.14
CA LEU A 8 26.60 55.39 30.60
C LEU A 8 25.36 56.16 31.12
N PRO A 9 24.83 55.80 32.35
CA PRO A 9 25.13 54.67 33.24
C PRO A 9 23.92 53.95 33.88
N PHE A 10 24.19 52.77 34.43
CA PHE A 10 23.67 52.08 35.62
C PHE A 10 22.72 52.86 36.55
N THR A 11 21.57 52.23 36.88
CA THR A 11 21.00 52.35 38.23
C THR A 11 20.35 51.02 38.64
N LEU A 12 20.94 50.43 39.65
CA LEU A 12 20.51 49.27 40.42
C LEU A 12 19.47 49.75 41.44
N ILE A 13 18.22 49.22 41.38
CA ILE A 13 17.29 49.35 42.51
C ILE A 13 16.83 47.94 42.89
N LEU A 14 17.33 47.54 44.05
CA LEU A 14 16.95 46.39 44.86
C LEU A 14 15.69 46.78 45.63
N MET A 15 14.56 46.07 45.44
CA MET A 15 13.44 46.14 46.38
C MET A 15 12.91 44.76 46.71
N PHE A 16 13.20 44.41 47.95
CA PHE A 16 12.65 43.26 48.68
C PHE A 16 11.19 43.56 49.02
N SER A 17 10.23 42.69 48.70
CA SER A 17 8.93 42.64 49.42
C SER A 17 8.31 41.24 49.33
N LEU A 18 8.41 40.54 50.43
CA LEU A 18 7.35 39.84 51.17
C LEU A 18 6.51 38.77 50.43
N LEU A 19 6.75 37.54 50.82
CA LEU A 19 5.92 36.37 50.73
C LEU A 19 4.51 36.63 51.25
N THR A 20 3.51 36.37 50.40
CA THR A 20 2.21 35.86 50.86
C THR A 20 1.83 34.72 49.95
N GLY A 21 1.75 33.53 50.52
CA GLY A 21 1.33 32.32 49.84
C GLY A 21 -0.18 32.39 49.45
N CYS A 22 -0.43 32.03 48.19
CA CYS A 22 -1.75 31.50 47.81
C CYS A 22 -1.47 30.13 47.18
N THR A 23 -1.77 29.10 47.93
CA THR A 23 -1.95 27.73 47.41
C THR A 23 -3.16 27.74 46.49
N SER A 24 -2.93 27.81 45.21
CA SER A 24 -3.97 27.52 44.20
C SER A 24 -3.75 26.11 43.63
N ASN A 25 -4.79 25.37 43.72
CA ASN A 25 -5.05 24.01 43.30
C ASN A 25 -4.46 23.63 41.91
N GLU A 26 -3.28 23.05 41.85
CA GLU A 26 -2.77 22.38 40.66
C GLU A 26 -3.33 20.96 40.44
N LYS A 27 -4.26 20.50 41.29
CA LYS A 27 -4.82 19.16 41.15
C LYS A 27 -5.93 19.02 40.08
N GLY A 28 -6.44 20.13 39.53
CA GLY A 28 -7.54 20.10 38.54
C GLY A 28 -7.09 19.98 37.08
N GLU A 29 -5.97 20.60 36.71
CA GLU A 29 -5.51 20.59 35.31
C GLU A 29 -4.76 19.32 34.92
N THR A 30 -3.98 18.74 35.84
CA THR A 30 -3.29 17.48 35.57
C THR A 30 -4.23 16.29 35.44
N ALA A 31 -5.31 16.22 36.20
CA ALA A 31 -6.28 15.14 36.09
C ALA A 31 -7.12 15.24 34.78
N SER A 32 -7.44 16.45 34.32
CA SER A 32 -8.15 16.66 33.04
C SER A 32 -7.29 16.38 31.82
N LYS A 33 -6.01 16.75 31.82
CA LYS A 33 -5.05 16.40 30.77
C LYS A 33 -4.80 14.89 30.70
N LYS A 34 -4.63 14.24 31.84
CA LYS A 34 -4.41 12.79 31.90
C LYS A 34 -5.60 12.01 31.36
N GLN A 35 -6.83 12.45 31.61
CA GLN A 35 -8.03 11.78 31.13
C GLN A 35 -8.26 11.97 29.62
N THR A 36 -7.86 13.10 29.05
CA THR A 36 -7.85 13.31 27.59
C THR A 36 -6.80 12.48 26.89
N ASP A 37 -5.62 12.31 27.48
CA ASP A 37 -4.53 11.50 26.91
C ASP A 37 -4.85 10.00 26.89
N GLU A 38 -5.60 9.47 27.90
CA GLU A 38 -6.01 8.06 27.95
C GLU A 38 -7.00 7.69 26.82
N LYS A 39 -7.74 8.65 26.27
CA LYS A 39 -8.76 8.45 25.23
C LYS A 39 -8.29 8.83 23.82
N MET A 40 -7.07 9.30 23.68
CA MET A 40 -6.49 9.69 22.41
C MET A 40 -5.28 8.81 22.10
N ILE A 41 -5.22 8.35 20.85
CA ILE A 41 -4.02 7.69 20.29
C ILE A 41 -3.30 8.71 19.41
N THR A 42 -1.98 8.83 19.60
CA THR A 42 -1.11 9.67 18.77
C THR A 42 -0.19 8.80 17.94
N ILE A 43 -0.19 9.01 16.62
CA ILE A 43 0.64 8.31 15.65
C ILE A 43 1.44 9.29 14.80
N GLY A 44 2.64 8.90 14.37
CA GLY A 44 3.46 9.68 13.42
C GLY A 44 3.32 9.15 12.00
N TRP A 45 3.07 10.04 11.03
CA TRP A 45 3.09 9.72 9.60
C TRP A 45 4.10 10.60 8.87
N PRO A 46 4.78 10.07 7.83
CA PRO A 46 5.78 10.84 7.09
C PRO A 46 5.17 11.83 6.09
N LEU A 47 3.90 11.65 5.72
CA LEU A 47 3.21 12.47 4.72
C LEU A 47 1.93 13.05 5.31
N ASP A 48 1.57 14.24 4.84
CA ASP A 48 0.31 14.91 5.18
C ASP A 48 -0.91 14.07 4.75
N VAL A 49 -1.98 14.11 5.54
CA VAL A 49 -3.22 13.34 5.25
C VAL A 49 -3.95 13.83 3.99
N GLY A 50 -3.69 15.06 3.58
CA GLY A 50 -4.35 15.71 2.46
C GLY A 50 -5.78 16.14 2.74
N PRO A 51 -6.50 16.63 1.72
CA PRO A 51 -7.88 17.10 1.86
C PRO A 51 -8.91 15.98 2.08
N LEU A 52 -8.51 14.70 2.01
CA LEU A 52 -9.37 13.52 2.16
C LEU A 52 -10.46 13.38 1.09
N ASN A 53 -10.23 13.85 -0.12
CA ASN A 53 -11.18 13.66 -1.21
C ASN A 53 -11.21 12.17 -1.63
N PRO A 54 -12.35 11.46 -1.51
CA PRO A 54 -12.43 10.03 -1.79
C PRO A 54 -12.34 9.69 -3.29
N HIS A 55 -12.58 10.65 -4.17
CA HIS A 55 -12.61 10.45 -5.62
C HIS A 55 -11.31 10.87 -6.32
N THR A 56 -10.24 11.18 -5.55
CA THR A 56 -8.95 11.59 -6.10
C THR A 56 -7.79 10.88 -5.40
N TYR A 57 -6.62 11.02 -6.01
CA TYR A 57 -5.38 10.39 -5.54
C TYR A 57 -4.53 11.39 -4.76
N LEU A 58 -3.22 11.42 -4.99
CA LEU A 58 -2.34 12.35 -4.28
C LEU A 58 -2.84 13.81 -4.39
N PRO A 59 -2.75 14.59 -3.31
CA PRO A 59 -2.03 14.32 -2.06
C PRO A 59 -2.84 13.56 -0.97
N ASN A 60 -4.03 13.04 -1.27
CA ASN A 60 -4.86 12.35 -0.29
C ASN A 60 -4.23 11.02 0.14
N GLN A 61 -4.17 10.78 1.45
CA GLN A 61 -3.64 9.52 2.00
C GLN A 61 -4.75 8.50 2.18
N MET A 62 -4.56 7.31 1.60
CA MET A 62 -5.54 6.23 1.63
C MET A 62 -5.89 5.78 3.05
N THR A 63 -4.90 5.72 3.95
CA THR A 63 -5.13 5.35 5.36
C THR A 63 -6.07 6.34 6.06
N ALA A 64 -5.95 7.64 5.77
CA ALA A 64 -6.84 8.65 6.32
C ALA A 64 -8.22 8.62 5.66
N GLN A 65 -8.30 8.35 4.35
CA GLN A 65 -9.57 8.14 3.67
C GLN A 65 -10.33 6.94 4.24
N ALA A 66 -9.64 5.82 4.55
CA ALA A 66 -10.24 4.63 5.15
C ALA A 66 -10.83 4.88 6.55
N MET A 67 -10.32 5.89 7.29
CA MET A 67 -10.89 6.27 8.58
C MET A 67 -12.26 6.96 8.44
N VAL A 68 -12.44 7.75 7.37
CA VAL A 68 -13.60 8.63 7.19
C VAL A 68 -14.69 8.00 6.32
N TYR A 69 -14.30 7.21 5.33
CA TYR A 69 -15.22 6.68 4.33
C TYR A 69 -15.28 5.16 4.32
N GLU A 70 -16.45 4.63 4.01
CA GLU A 70 -16.69 3.20 3.86
C GLU A 70 -17.15 2.86 2.44
N SER A 71 -17.06 1.58 2.10
CA SER A 71 -17.45 0.97 0.82
C SER A 71 -18.82 0.27 0.93
N LEU A 72 -19.35 -0.16 -0.20
CA LEU A 72 -20.56 -1.01 -0.21
C LEU A 72 -20.29 -2.38 0.42
N VAL A 73 -19.12 -2.94 0.18
CA VAL A 73 -18.69 -4.27 0.66
C VAL A 73 -17.30 -4.18 1.28
N ASP A 74 -16.97 -5.08 2.20
CA ASP A 74 -15.66 -5.14 2.85
C ASP A 74 -14.88 -6.36 2.37
N TYR A 75 -13.56 -6.30 2.45
CA TYR A 75 -12.66 -7.39 2.14
C TYR A 75 -11.89 -7.80 3.39
N ASN A 76 -11.99 -9.07 3.74
CA ASN A 76 -11.32 -9.63 4.91
C ASN A 76 -9.89 -10.11 4.58
N ASP A 77 -9.07 -10.28 5.62
CA ASP A 77 -7.69 -10.74 5.49
C ASP A 77 -7.57 -12.15 4.88
N ASP A 78 -8.66 -12.94 4.89
CA ASP A 78 -8.76 -14.26 4.24
C ASP A 78 -9.27 -14.21 2.78
N GLY A 79 -9.46 -13.02 2.23
CA GLY A 79 -9.93 -12.81 0.87
C GLY A 79 -11.45 -12.90 0.67
N THR A 80 -12.23 -13.08 1.73
CA THR A 80 -13.69 -13.10 1.62
C THR A 80 -14.29 -11.71 1.54
N ILE A 81 -15.34 -11.56 0.72
CA ILE A 81 -16.14 -10.33 0.63
C ILE A 81 -17.33 -10.42 1.59
N THR A 82 -17.50 -9.40 2.41
CA THR A 82 -18.58 -9.30 3.39
C THR A 82 -19.39 -8.01 3.25
N PRO A 83 -20.66 -7.98 3.74
CA PRO A 83 -21.48 -6.79 3.76
C PRO A 83 -20.84 -5.63 4.55
N LYS A 84 -20.98 -4.40 4.01
CA LYS A 84 -20.59 -3.14 4.69
C LYS A 84 -21.75 -2.14 4.62
N LEU A 85 -21.71 -1.12 3.77
CA LEU A 85 -22.84 -0.22 3.55
C LEU A 85 -23.99 -0.84 2.76
N ALA A 86 -23.71 -1.87 1.95
CA ALA A 86 -24.72 -2.79 1.46
C ALA A 86 -24.86 -3.96 2.44
N GLU A 87 -26.09 -4.27 2.87
CA GLU A 87 -26.36 -5.42 3.74
C GLU A 87 -26.42 -6.76 2.97
N SER A 88 -26.65 -6.70 1.66
CA SER A 88 -26.64 -7.83 0.74
C SER A 88 -26.59 -7.36 -0.71
N TRP A 89 -26.37 -8.32 -1.63
CA TRP A 89 -26.41 -8.07 -3.07
C TRP A 89 -26.86 -9.31 -3.85
N ASP A 90 -27.46 -9.07 -5.00
CA ASP A 90 -27.83 -10.10 -5.97
C ASP A 90 -27.03 -9.92 -7.26
N ILE A 91 -26.54 -11.00 -7.83
CA ILE A 91 -25.77 -11.00 -9.08
C ILE A 91 -26.56 -11.78 -10.13
N SER A 92 -26.77 -11.17 -11.31
CA SER A 92 -27.43 -11.83 -12.43
C SER A 92 -26.65 -13.07 -12.89
N LYS A 93 -27.32 -14.00 -13.55
CA LYS A 93 -26.69 -15.25 -14.04
C LYS A 93 -25.57 -14.99 -15.05
N ASP A 94 -25.72 -13.97 -15.88
CA ASP A 94 -24.76 -13.54 -16.88
C ASP A 94 -23.65 -12.63 -16.28
N LYS A 95 -23.68 -12.38 -14.96
CA LYS A 95 -22.70 -11.56 -14.24
C LYS A 95 -22.55 -10.13 -14.75
N THR A 96 -23.55 -9.60 -15.45
CA THR A 96 -23.54 -8.20 -15.96
C THR A 96 -24.33 -7.23 -15.09
N SER A 97 -25.11 -7.71 -14.12
CA SER A 97 -25.94 -6.88 -13.24
C SER A 97 -25.75 -7.24 -11.78
N TYR A 98 -25.49 -6.22 -10.96
CA TYR A 98 -25.34 -6.32 -9.51
C TYR A 98 -26.39 -5.42 -8.86
N VAL A 99 -27.27 -6.00 -8.03
CA VAL A 99 -28.27 -5.25 -7.25
C VAL A 99 -27.82 -5.21 -5.81
N PHE A 100 -27.53 -4.02 -5.29
CA PHE A 100 -27.09 -3.81 -3.90
C PHE A 100 -28.26 -3.31 -3.05
N HIS A 101 -28.49 -3.97 -1.92
CA HIS A 101 -29.45 -3.58 -0.90
C HIS A 101 -28.70 -2.79 0.18
N LEU A 102 -28.96 -1.49 0.28
CA LEU A 102 -28.28 -0.57 1.15
C LEU A 102 -28.83 -0.61 2.58
N ARG A 103 -27.97 -0.42 3.58
CA ARG A 103 -28.39 -0.24 4.98
C ARG A 103 -29.26 0.99 5.13
N LYS A 104 -30.31 0.87 6.00
CA LYS A 104 -31.26 1.95 6.28
C LYS A 104 -30.92 2.76 7.54
N ASP A 105 -30.02 2.25 8.36
CA ASP A 105 -29.61 2.80 9.65
C ASP A 105 -28.32 3.63 9.59
N VAL A 106 -27.74 3.78 8.40
CA VAL A 106 -26.48 4.51 8.18
C VAL A 106 -26.74 6.01 8.03
N LYS A 107 -25.92 6.79 8.75
CA LYS A 107 -25.85 8.24 8.61
C LYS A 107 -24.43 8.70 8.32
N TYR A 108 -24.33 9.78 7.60
CA TYR A 108 -23.10 10.53 7.46
C TYR A 108 -22.71 11.23 8.78
N SER A 109 -21.46 11.64 8.88
CA SER A 109 -20.94 12.35 10.06
C SER A 109 -21.69 13.66 10.38
N ASP A 110 -22.32 14.28 9.39
CA ASP A 110 -23.17 15.47 9.55
C ASP A 110 -24.63 15.13 9.93
N GLY A 111 -24.97 13.85 10.10
CA GLY A 111 -26.30 13.37 10.46
C GLY A 111 -27.25 13.15 9.29
N THR A 112 -26.88 13.48 8.06
CA THR A 112 -27.70 13.19 6.87
C THR A 112 -27.76 11.69 6.58
N ALA A 113 -28.83 11.22 5.94
CA ALA A 113 -29.05 9.81 5.67
C ALA A 113 -28.21 9.33 4.48
N PHE A 114 -27.66 8.11 4.57
CA PHE A 114 -27.10 7.39 3.45
C PHE A 114 -28.23 6.71 2.67
N ASN A 115 -28.29 6.88 1.36
CA ASN A 115 -29.34 6.33 0.51
C ASN A 115 -28.88 6.15 -0.95
N ALA A 116 -29.77 5.62 -1.79
CA ALA A 116 -29.49 5.31 -3.19
C ALA A 116 -29.14 6.55 -4.03
N ASP A 117 -29.79 7.69 -3.79
CA ASP A 117 -29.52 8.93 -4.55
C ASP A 117 -28.08 9.41 -4.29
N ASN A 118 -27.64 9.36 -3.03
CA ASN A 118 -26.28 9.73 -2.68
C ASN A 118 -25.25 8.74 -3.25
N VAL A 119 -25.51 7.43 -3.20
CA VAL A 119 -24.63 6.42 -3.80
C VAL A 119 -24.45 6.66 -5.30
N ILE A 120 -25.54 6.90 -6.03
CA ILE A 120 -25.50 7.19 -7.47
C ILE A 120 -24.70 8.45 -7.75
N ARG A 121 -24.91 9.52 -6.98
CA ARG A 121 -24.15 10.77 -7.11
C ARG A 121 -22.62 10.54 -6.99
N ASN A 122 -22.19 9.67 -6.09
CA ASN A 122 -20.78 9.32 -5.94
C ASN A 122 -20.27 8.51 -7.14
N PHE A 123 -21.05 7.54 -7.63
CA PHE A 123 -20.71 6.83 -8.86
C PHE A 123 -20.61 7.78 -10.05
N ASP A 124 -21.54 8.70 -10.21
CA ASP A 124 -21.55 9.69 -11.30
C ASP A 124 -20.29 10.58 -11.25
N ALA A 125 -19.88 11.02 -10.04
CA ALA A 125 -18.68 11.81 -9.85
C ALA A 125 -17.40 11.04 -10.25
N VAL A 126 -17.31 9.76 -9.93
CA VAL A 126 -16.21 8.88 -10.35
C VAL A 126 -16.23 8.68 -11.86
N LEU A 127 -17.39 8.37 -12.44
CA LEU A 127 -17.55 8.08 -13.87
C LEU A 127 -17.39 9.33 -14.74
N ALA A 128 -17.64 10.53 -14.22
CA ALA A 128 -17.30 11.80 -14.90
C ALA A 128 -15.79 11.95 -15.15
N ASN A 129 -14.96 11.25 -14.34
CA ASN A 129 -13.51 11.20 -14.46
C ASN A 129 -12.99 9.81 -14.84
N ARG A 130 -13.72 9.10 -15.67
CA ARG A 130 -13.42 7.69 -16.04
C ARG A 130 -11.95 7.47 -16.45
N GLU A 131 -11.35 8.40 -17.18
CA GLU A 131 -9.96 8.29 -17.61
C GLU A 131 -8.98 8.22 -16.43
N LEU A 132 -9.18 9.06 -15.39
CA LEU A 132 -8.37 9.06 -14.17
C LEU A 132 -8.45 7.73 -13.41
N HIS A 133 -9.58 7.04 -13.51
CA HIS A 133 -9.88 5.80 -12.77
C HIS A 133 -9.79 4.54 -13.64
N SER A 134 -9.35 4.66 -14.90
CA SER A 134 -9.33 3.56 -15.89
C SER A 134 -8.38 2.39 -15.54
N TRP A 135 -7.47 2.59 -14.60
CA TRP A 135 -6.63 1.53 -14.04
C TRP A 135 -7.46 0.46 -13.29
N MET A 136 -8.63 0.84 -12.77
CA MET A 136 -9.60 -0.06 -12.14
C MET A 136 -10.52 -0.62 -13.23
N GLY A 137 -10.43 -1.94 -13.47
CA GLY A 137 -11.11 -2.58 -14.59
C GLY A 137 -12.62 -2.37 -14.60
N MET A 138 -13.26 -2.44 -13.42
CA MET A 138 -14.70 -2.21 -13.29
C MET A 138 -15.14 -0.87 -13.87
N VAL A 139 -14.35 0.19 -13.71
CA VAL A 139 -14.70 1.54 -14.23
C VAL A 139 -14.90 1.51 -15.75
N ASN A 140 -14.14 0.68 -16.46
CA ASN A 140 -14.22 0.56 -17.91
C ASN A 140 -15.49 -0.19 -18.36
N HIS A 141 -16.04 -1.08 -17.51
CA HIS A 141 -17.21 -1.92 -17.80
C HIS A 141 -18.53 -1.34 -17.27
N ILE A 142 -18.53 -0.34 -16.39
CA ILE A 142 -19.77 0.27 -15.90
C ILE A 142 -20.50 0.98 -17.03
N LYS A 143 -21.68 0.50 -17.36
CA LYS A 143 -22.60 1.10 -18.32
C LYS A 143 -23.48 2.15 -17.65
N GLU A 144 -24.10 1.79 -16.51
CA GLU A 144 -24.96 2.68 -15.74
C GLU A 144 -25.12 2.20 -14.30
N VAL A 145 -25.46 3.12 -13.40
CA VAL A 145 -25.90 2.84 -12.04
C VAL A 145 -27.27 3.48 -11.86
N VAL A 146 -28.29 2.70 -11.54
CA VAL A 146 -29.67 3.19 -11.48
C VAL A 146 -30.30 2.91 -10.14
N LYS A 147 -31.15 3.85 -9.70
CA LYS A 147 -31.98 3.72 -8.52
C LYS A 147 -33.11 2.74 -8.80
N VAL A 148 -33.25 1.71 -7.95
CA VAL A 148 -34.42 0.81 -7.95
C VAL A 148 -35.46 1.32 -6.95
N ASP A 149 -35.00 1.66 -5.73
CA ASP A 149 -35.76 2.33 -4.70
C ASP A 149 -34.80 3.16 -3.80
N ASP A 150 -35.29 3.75 -2.69
CA ASP A 150 -34.47 4.62 -1.85
C ASP A 150 -33.28 3.93 -1.19
N TYR A 151 -33.27 2.60 -1.11
CA TYR A 151 -32.21 1.78 -0.51
C TYR A 151 -31.76 0.63 -1.39
N THR A 152 -32.06 0.70 -2.68
CA THR A 152 -31.64 -0.33 -3.64
C THR A 152 -31.11 0.33 -4.91
N ILE A 153 -29.89 -0.02 -5.29
CA ILE A 153 -29.27 0.39 -6.55
C ILE A 153 -28.98 -0.83 -7.43
N ARG A 154 -28.96 -0.64 -8.72
CA ARG A 154 -28.47 -1.60 -9.68
C ARG A 154 -27.29 -1.04 -10.46
N LEU A 155 -26.15 -1.71 -10.36
CA LEU A 155 -24.97 -1.51 -11.18
C LEU A 155 -25.08 -2.42 -12.40
N GLN A 156 -25.07 -1.85 -13.60
CA GLN A 156 -25.12 -2.56 -14.86
C GLN A 156 -23.78 -2.44 -15.59
N LEU A 157 -23.22 -3.57 -16.01
CA LEU A 157 -22.02 -3.67 -16.83
C LEU A 157 -22.37 -3.89 -18.30
N ASP A 158 -21.48 -3.56 -19.21
CA ASP A 158 -21.59 -3.84 -20.64
C ASP A 158 -21.19 -5.29 -20.97
N GLU A 159 -20.29 -5.90 -20.20
CA GLU A 159 -19.92 -7.31 -20.26
C GLU A 159 -19.65 -7.87 -18.85
N PRO A 160 -19.57 -9.19 -18.66
CA PRO A 160 -19.22 -9.77 -17.37
C PRO A 160 -17.83 -9.32 -16.93
N TYR A 161 -17.71 -8.93 -15.67
CA TYR A 161 -16.44 -8.60 -15.03
C TYR A 161 -16.48 -9.08 -13.58
N TYR A 162 -15.76 -10.18 -13.24
CA TYR A 162 -15.94 -10.80 -11.93
C TYR A 162 -15.40 -10.00 -10.75
N PRO A 163 -14.30 -9.17 -10.89
CA PRO A 163 -13.72 -8.50 -9.74
C PRO A 163 -14.50 -7.30 -9.19
N VAL A 164 -15.74 -7.07 -9.64
CA VAL A 164 -16.57 -5.92 -9.20
C VAL A 164 -16.60 -5.75 -7.70
N LEU A 165 -16.84 -6.83 -6.94
CA LEU A 165 -16.92 -6.74 -5.48
C LEU A 165 -15.55 -6.46 -4.84
N ASN A 166 -14.49 -7.04 -5.37
CA ASN A 166 -13.12 -6.80 -4.92
C ASN A 166 -12.72 -5.34 -5.13
N GLU A 167 -13.02 -4.78 -6.31
CA GLU A 167 -12.71 -3.40 -6.63
C GLU A 167 -13.59 -2.41 -5.86
N LEU A 168 -14.87 -2.73 -5.60
CA LEU A 168 -15.74 -1.94 -4.73
C LEU A 168 -15.27 -1.92 -3.26
N ALA A 169 -14.58 -2.94 -2.80
CA ALA A 169 -14.03 -2.98 -1.45
C ALA A 169 -12.82 -2.07 -1.25
N PHE A 170 -12.15 -1.64 -2.34
CA PHE A 170 -10.96 -0.82 -2.26
C PHE A 170 -11.20 0.56 -1.64
N VAL A 171 -10.16 1.15 -1.06
CA VAL A 171 -10.24 2.39 -0.28
C VAL A 171 -10.65 3.62 -1.11
N ARG A 172 -10.54 3.56 -2.44
CA ARG A 172 -10.96 4.59 -3.42
C ARG A 172 -10.99 4.02 -4.83
N PRO A 173 -11.73 4.59 -5.81
CA PRO A 173 -12.52 5.83 -5.71
C PRO A 173 -13.96 5.62 -5.24
N PHE A 174 -14.44 4.37 -5.12
CA PHE A 174 -15.84 4.06 -4.76
C PHE A 174 -16.06 4.12 -3.25
N ARG A 175 -15.86 5.31 -2.68
CA ARG A 175 -16.17 5.69 -1.31
C ARG A 175 -17.17 6.82 -1.32
N PHE A 176 -18.05 6.87 -0.33
CA PHE A 176 -19.27 7.69 -0.40
C PHE A 176 -19.10 8.97 0.40
N LEU A 177 -18.99 10.09 -0.34
CA LEU A 177 -19.02 11.44 0.18
C LEU A 177 -20.48 11.85 0.43
N GLY A 178 -20.79 12.40 1.60
CA GLY A 178 -22.09 12.95 1.92
C GLY A 178 -22.44 14.17 1.06
N ASP A 179 -23.73 14.39 0.81
CA ASP A 179 -24.22 15.43 -0.10
C ASP A 179 -23.70 16.84 0.21
N ASN A 180 -23.57 17.17 1.50
CA ASN A 180 -23.02 18.47 1.93
C ASN A 180 -21.51 18.60 1.72
N GLY A 181 -20.80 17.50 1.43
CA GLY A 181 -19.38 17.47 1.09
C GLY A 181 -19.09 17.78 -0.39
N PHE A 182 -20.08 17.65 -1.27
CA PHE A 182 -19.92 17.91 -2.69
C PHE A 182 -19.73 19.40 -3.00
N PRO A 183 -18.89 19.76 -3.97
CA PRO A 183 -18.80 21.11 -4.51
C PRO A 183 -20.04 21.47 -5.34
N GLU A 184 -20.16 22.72 -5.75
CA GLU A 184 -21.17 23.13 -6.74
C GLU A 184 -20.83 22.46 -8.09
N GLY A 185 -21.86 21.84 -8.72
CA GLY A 185 -21.71 21.16 -10.01
C GLY A 185 -21.05 19.77 -9.93
N ASP A 186 -20.89 19.22 -8.74
CA ASP A 186 -20.45 17.84 -8.46
C ASP A 186 -19.04 17.45 -8.99
N ALA A 187 -18.24 18.42 -9.43
CA ALA A 187 -16.90 18.21 -9.95
C ALA A 187 -15.89 17.92 -8.81
N THR A 188 -15.98 16.75 -8.21
CA THR A 188 -15.15 16.37 -7.05
C THR A 188 -13.67 16.20 -7.40
N GLN A 189 -13.30 16.01 -8.68
CA GLN A 189 -11.91 15.99 -9.13
C GLN A 189 -11.14 17.28 -8.81
N ASP A 190 -11.82 18.42 -8.76
CA ASP A 190 -11.20 19.71 -8.54
C ASP A 190 -11.17 20.10 -7.05
N ALA A 191 -12.24 19.80 -6.32
CA ALA A 191 -12.36 20.13 -4.90
C ALA A 191 -13.52 19.38 -4.24
N MET A 192 -13.57 19.41 -2.92
CA MET A 192 -14.75 19.09 -2.11
C MET A 192 -14.94 20.17 -1.03
N LYS A 193 -16.15 20.29 -0.46
CA LYS A 193 -16.44 21.25 0.62
C LYS A 193 -15.93 20.77 1.97
N ALA A 194 -16.18 19.51 2.31
CA ALA A 194 -15.80 18.91 3.57
C ALA A 194 -15.72 17.37 3.47
N PRO A 195 -14.87 16.69 4.24
CA PRO A 195 -14.75 15.24 4.26
C PRO A 195 -15.88 14.60 5.11
N ILE A 196 -17.09 14.58 4.58
CA ILE A 196 -18.29 14.02 5.22
C ILE A 196 -18.44 12.56 4.80
N GLY A 197 -18.13 11.62 5.68
CA GLY A 197 -18.19 10.19 5.42
C GLY A 197 -19.09 9.44 6.40
N THR A 198 -19.24 8.14 6.19
CA THR A 198 -20.01 7.22 7.07
C THR A 198 -19.12 6.51 8.07
N GLY A 199 -17.81 6.62 7.95
CA GLY A 199 -16.82 5.87 8.73
C GLY A 199 -16.79 6.22 10.21
N PRO A 200 -16.03 5.46 11.01
CA PRO A 200 -15.97 5.59 12.46
C PRO A 200 -15.29 6.89 12.94
N TRP A 201 -14.62 7.63 12.06
CA TRP A 201 -13.85 8.82 12.41
C TRP A 201 -14.24 10.03 11.56
N VAL A 202 -14.16 11.20 12.17
CA VAL A 202 -14.44 12.52 11.56
C VAL A 202 -13.19 13.38 11.72
N LEU A 203 -12.70 13.99 10.65
CA LEU A 203 -11.64 15.00 10.73
C LEU A 203 -12.20 16.25 11.39
N THR A 204 -11.75 16.57 12.61
CA THR A 204 -12.28 17.67 13.43
C THR A 204 -11.32 18.84 13.54
N ASP A 205 -10.02 18.61 13.35
CA ASP A 205 -9.02 19.67 13.29
C ASP A 205 -7.88 19.23 12.37
N TYR A 206 -7.35 20.18 11.61
CA TYR A 206 -6.30 19.90 10.62
C TYR A 206 -5.42 21.11 10.41
N LYS A 207 -4.14 20.89 10.51
CA LYS A 207 -3.13 21.87 10.14
C LYS A 207 -2.14 21.21 9.18
N LYS A 208 -2.16 21.67 7.93
CA LYS A 208 -1.36 21.12 6.85
C LYS A 208 0.11 21.01 7.24
N ASP A 209 0.70 19.84 6.93
CA ASP A 209 2.09 19.50 7.20
C ASP A 209 2.47 19.50 8.70
N GLU A 210 1.50 19.58 9.62
CA GLU A 210 1.75 19.51 11.07
C GLU A 210 0.97 18.38 11.75
N TYR A 211 -0.38 18.39 11.63
CA TYR A 211 -1.20 17.34 12.22
C TYR A 211 -2.61 17.28 11.64
N ALA A 212 -3.23 16.11 11.85
CA ALA A 212 -4.67 15.91 11.70
C ALA A 212 -5.24 15.29 12.97
N LEU A 213 -6.40 15.77 13.41
CA LEU A 213 -7.14 15.23 14.55
C LEU A 213 -8.46 14.64 14.05
N PHE A 214 -8.62 13.36 14.30
CA PHE A 214 -9.84 12.63 14.03
C PHE A 214 -10.56 12.35 15.34
N SER A 215 -11.82 12.69 15.43
CA SER A 215 -12.69 12.37 16.55
C SER A 215 -13.64 11.25 16.18
N ARG A 216 -14.05 10.45 17.15
CA ARG A 216 -15.04 9.39 16.95
C ARG A 216 -16.33 9.97 16.37
N ASN A 217 -16.86 9.30 15.35
CA ASN A 217 -18.13 9.67 14.73
C ASN A 217 -19.30 9.24 15.64
N ASP A 218 -20.02 10.20 16.22
CA ASP A 218 -21.16 9.91 17.08
C ASP A 218 -22.34 9.28 16.32
N ASN A 219 -22.44 9.52 15.01
CA ASN A 219 -23.44 8.96 14.11
C ASN A 219 -23.05 7.61 13.51
N TYR A 220 -21.89 7.05 13.91
CA TYR A 220 -21.41 5.79 13.34
C TYR A 220 -22.38 4.65 13.62
N TRP A 221 -22.77 3.94 12.57
CA TRP A 221 -23.75 2.86 12.58
C TRP A 221 -23.20 1.53 13.13
N GLY A 222 -21.89 1.32 13.02
CA GLY A 222 -21.19 0.12 13.50
C GLY A 222 -20.80 0.19 14.96
N GLU A 223 -19.92 -0.72 15.38
CA GLU A 223 -19.36 -0.73 16.72
C GLU A 223 -18.50 0.52 16.96
N LYS A 224 -18.79 1.24 18.03
CA LYS A 224 -18.07 2.49 18.33
C LYS A 224 -16.63 2.21 18.75
N PRO A 225 -15.64 2.95 18.19
CA PRO A 225 -14.25 2.84 18.63
C PRO A 225 -14.08 3.01 20.14
N LEU A 226 -13.13 2.28 20.72
CA LEU A 226 -12.83 2.32 22.16
C LEU A 226 -12.22 3.66 22.57
N VAL A 227 -11.35 4.22 21.75
CA VAL A 227 -10.78 5.56 21.95
C VAL A 227 -11.68 6.64 21.34
N GLU A 228 -11.53 7.87 21.80
CA GLU A 228 -12.36 9.01 21.36
C GLU A 228 -11.69 9.81 20.25
N GLN A 229 -10.34 9.81 20.17
CA GLN A 229 -9.59 10.60 19.22
C GLN A 229 -8.36 9.87 18.70
N ILE A 230 -8.00 10.14 17.45
CA ILE A 230 -6.74 9.77 16.82
C ILE A 230 -6.04 11.06 16.38
N LYS A 231 -4.85 11.31 16.89
CA LYS A 231 -4.01 12.42 16.44
C LYS A 231 -2.90 11.89 15.55
N VAL A 232 -2.89 12.30 14.30
CA VAL A 232 -1.81 12.04 13.36
C VAL A 232 -0.87 13.23 13.36
N LYS A 233 0.36 13.03 13.83
CA LYS A 233 1.45 14.03 13.71
C LYS A 233 2.18 13.82 12.39
N ILE A 234 2.39 14.86 11.62
CA ILE A 234 3.15 14.80 10.37
C ILE A 234 4.64 15.01 10.68
N ILE A 235 5.42 13.96 10.52
CA ILE A 235 6.85 13.93 10.81
C ILE A 235 7.56 13.28 9.62
N PRO A 236 8.07 14.06 8.64
CA PRO A 236 8.61 13.52 7.39
C PRO A 236 9.87 12.65 7.55
N ASP A 237 10.64 12.87 8.60
CA ASP A 237 11.91 12.18 8.82
C ASP A 237 11.74 10.98 9.76
N SER A 238 12.19 9.80 9.33
CA SER A 238 12.03 8.54 10.06
C SER A 238 12.77 8.48 11.39
N GLU A 239 13.94 9.15 11.49
CA GLU A 239 14.68 9.25 12.75
C GLU A 239 13.92 10.12 13.76
N SER A 240 13.32 11.20 13.27
CA SER A 240 12.46 12.07 14.08
C SER A 240 11.21 11.35 14.58
N ILE A 241 10.62 10.45 13.79
CA ILE A 241 9.51 9.57 14.23
C ILE A 241 9.99 8.66 15.37
N SER A 242 11.16 8.04 15.22
CA SER A 242 11.73 7.15 16.25
C SER A 242 12.00 7.91 17.56
N LEU A 243 12.58 9.10 17.48
CA LEU A 243 12.83 9.95 18.65
C LEU A 243 11.53 10.41 19.33
N ALA A 244 10.53 10.81 18.56
CA ALA A 244 9.23 11.20 19.11
C ALA A 244 8.54 10.01 19.82
N PHE A 245 8.71 8.80 19.30
CA PHE A 245 8.20 7.58 19.93
C PHE A 245 8.95 7.28 21.25
N GLU A 246 10.27 7.36 21.27
CA GLU A 246 11.06 7.17 22.51
C GLU A 246 10.74 8.21 23.58
N ASN A 247 10.39 9.43 23.19
CA ASN A 247 9.97 10.51 24.08
C ASN A 247 8.49 10.42 24.51
N GLU A 248 7.80 9.32 24.20
CA GLU A 248 6.37 9.12 24.50
C GLU A 248 5.44 10.18 23.86
N GLU A 249 5.90 10.85 22.80
CA GLU A 249 5.07 11.77 22.02
C GLU A 249 4.17 11.05 21.02
N LEU A 250 4.48 9.78 20.73
CA LEU A 250 3.70 8.86 19.91
C LEU A 250 3.38 7.60 20.72
N ASP A 251 2.16 7.11 20.57
CA ASP A 251 1.71 5.87 21.22
C ASP A 251 2.14 4.63 20.43
N LEU A 252 2.19 4.75 19.09
CA LEU A 252 2.62 3.68 18.22
C LEU A 252 3.22 4.22 16.92
N ILE A 253 4.01 3.34 16.29
CA ILE A 253 4.46 3.43 14.90
C ILE A 253 3.84 2.24 14.18
N TYR A 254 3.08 2.47 13.13
CA TYR A 254 2.33 1.44 12.41
C TYR A 254 2.61 1.50 10.92
N GLY A 255 3.01 0.37 10.36
CA GLY A 255 3.15 0.20 8.94
C GLY A 255 4.58 -0.02 8.49
N ARG A 256 4.69 -0.45 7.25
CA ARG A 256 5.94 -0.73 6.58
C ARG A 256 6.68 0.57 6.22
N GLY A 257 7.99 0.62 6.51
CA GLY A 257 8.86 1.70 6.04
C GLY A 257 8.64 3.07 6.72
N ILE A 258 7.86 3.12 7.81
CA ILE A 258 7.63 4.36 8.57
C ILE A 258 8.90 4.79 9.30
N ILE A 259 9.66 3.83 9.82
CA ILE A 259 11.00 4.04 10.38
C ILE A 259 12.00 3.09 9.69
N SER A 260 13.30 3.39 9.80
CA SER A 260 14.34 2.50 9.28
C SER A 260 14.29 1.13 9.99
N LEU A 261 14.72 0.07 9.30
CA LEU A 261 14.79 -1.26 9.91
C LEU A 261 15.78 -1.32 11.07
N ASP A 262 16.86 -0.54 11.02
CA ASP A 262 17.82 -0.42 12.12
C ASP A 262 17.15 0.16 13.35
N ASN A 263 16.36 1.22 13.19
CA ASN A 263 15.60 1.81 14.30
C ASN A 263 14.52 0.86 14.82
N TYR A 264 13.81 0.17 13.93
CA TYR A 264 12.84 -0.85 14.34
C TYR A 264 13.52 -1.94 15.18
N THR A 265 14.65 -2.45 14.73
CA THR A 265 15.42 -3.48 15.43
C THR A 265 15.94 -2.97 16.76
N TYR A 266 16.51 -1.76 16.80
CA TYR A 266 16.98 -1.11 18.02
C TYR A 266 15.87 -0.99 19.07
N LEU A 267 14.71 -0.47 18.67
CA LEU A 267 13.55 -0.32 19.56
C LEU A 267 13.02 -1.68 20.04
N LYS A 268 12.89 -2.65 19.15
CA LYS A 268 12.46 -4.03 19.44
C LYS A 268 13.40 -4.70 20.44
N ASP A 269 14.71 -4.68 20.18
CA ASP A 269 15.72 -5.38 20.99
C ASP A 269 15.95 -4.71 22.36
N SER A 270 15.53 -3.45 22.52
CA SER A 270 15.54 -2.77 23.81
C SER A 270 14.68 -3.47 24.86
N GLY A 271 13.69 -4.27 24.45
CA GLY A 271 12.72 -4.93 25.33
C GLY A 271 11.79 -4.00 26.10
N LYS A 272 11.81 -2.69 25.76
CA LYS A 272 10.99 -1.67 26.44
C LYS A 272 9.59 -1.55 25.84
N TYR A 273 9.43 -1.94 24.57
CA TYR A 273 8.23 -1.72 23.77
C TYR A 273 7.59 -3.03 23.34
N LYS A 274 6.32 -3.00 23.03
CA LYS A 274 5.61 -4.13 22.42
C LYS A 274 5.73 -4.06 20.91
N THR A 275 5.78 -5.21 20.26
CA THR A 275 5.85 -5.32 18.79
C THR A 275 4.86 -6.34 18.27
N ALA A 276 4.33 -6.10 17.09
CA ALA A 276 3.49 -7.04 16.35
C ALA A 276 3.76 -6.95 14.85
N THR A 277 3.47 -8.02 14.13
CA THR A 277 3.49 -8.06 12.66
C THR A 277 2.18 -8.63 12.15
N SER A 278 1.72 -8.14 11.01
CA SER A 278 0.54 -8.70 10.32
C SER A 278 0.87 -10.01 9.61
N GLU A 279 -0.15 -10.70 9.10
CA GLU A 279 0.04 -11.65 8.01
C GLU A 279 0.56 -10.92 6.75
N PRO A 280 1.12 -11.66 5.76
CA PRO A 280 1.61 -11.09 4.51
C PRO A 280 0.54 -10.27 3.78
N LEU A 281 0.93 -9.09 3.31
CA LEU A 281 0.04 -8.17 2.60
C LEU A 281 0.41 -7.99 1.13
N SER A 282 1.67 -8.13 0.78
CA SER A 282 2.17 -8.02 -0.59
C SER A 282 3.46 -8.82 -0.77
N THR A 283 3.84 -9.07 -2.01
CA THR A 283 5.09 -9.75 -2.35
C THR A 283 6.03 -8.79 -3.04
N LYS A 284 7.23 -8.65 -2.49
CA LYS A 284 8.35 -7.97 -3.15
C LYS A 284 9.00 -8.95 -4.13
N ALA A 285 9.22 -8.54 -5.36
CA ALA A 285 9.80 -9.34 -6.42
C ALA A 285 10.72 -8.50 -7.30
N LEU A 286 11.55 -9.17 -8.11
CA LEU A 286 12.12 -8.57 -9.31
C LEU A 286 11.21 -8.87 -10.49
N LEU A 287 11.02 -7.89 -11.35
CA LEU A 287 10.40 -8.01 -12.66
C LEU A 287 11.49 -7.93 -13.72
N PHE A 288 11.55 -8.93 -14.59
CA PHE A 288 12.51 -9.02 -15.68
C PHE A 288 11.92 -8.52 -16.99
N ASN A 289 12.55 -7.55 -17.62
CA ASN A 289 12.16 -7.09 -18.94
C ASN A 289 12.61 -8.12 -20.01
N THR A 290 11.65 -8.74 -20.67
CA THR A 290 11.92 -9.81 -21.64
C THR A 290 12.03 -9.35 -23.08
N GLN A 291 11.81 -8.05 -23.37
CA GLN A 291 11.67 -7.55 -24.72
C GLN A 291 12.99 -7.58 -25.52
N SER A 292 14.13 -7.39 -24.86
CA SER A 292 15.42 -7.28 -25.51
C SER A 292 16.58 -7.68 -24.60
N GLY A 293 17.80 -7.64 -25.11
CA GLY A 293 19.01 -7.88 -24.33
C GLY A 293 19.15 -9.31 -23.83
N PRO A 294 20.01 -9.53 -22.84
CA PRO A 294 20.27 -10.87 -22.28
C PRO A 294 19.03 -11.50 -21.64
N LEU A 295 18.12 -10.70 -21.07
CA LEU A 295 16.92 -11.19 -20.39
C LEU A 295 15.80 -11.64 -21.34
N ALA A 296 15.93 -11.44 -22.64
CA ALA A 296 15.07 -12.11 -23.63
C ALA A 296 15.22 -13.66 -23.57
N GLU A 297 16.38 -14.14 -23.12
CA GLU A 297 16.68 -15.57 -23.03
C GLU A 297 16.22 -16.16 -21.69
N LEU A 298 15.31 -17.14 -21.71
CA LEU A 298 14.79 -17.80 -20.50
C LEU A 298 15.91 -18.33 -19.59
N LYS A 299 16.93 -18.97 -20.17
CA LYS A 299 18.07 -19.53 -19.39
C LYS A 299 18.85 -18.47 -18.63
N VAL A 300 18.93 -17.23 -19.17
CA VAL A 300 19.58 -16.12 -18.47
C VAL A 300 18.74 -15.68 -17.29
N ARG A 301 17.42 -15.51 -17.46
CA ARG A 301 16.51 -15.17 -16.35
C ARG A 301 16.56 -16.21 -15.24
N GLN A 302 16.46 -17.49 -15.59
CA GLN A 302 16.61 -18.61 -14.63
C GLN A 302 17.97 -18.59 -13.93
N ALA A 303 19.05 -18.29 -14.66
CA ALA A 303 20.38 -18.20 -14.07
C ALA A 303 20.45 -17.08 -13.01
N ILE A 304 19.86 -15.91 -13.29
CA ILE A 304 19.76 -14.81 -12.31
C ILE A 304 19.03 -15.26 -11.05
N GLN A 305 17.87 -15.92 -11.20
CA GLN A 305 17.09 -16.43 -10.07
C GLN A 305 17.90 -17.43 -9.21
N TYR A 306 18.59 -18.40 -9.83
CA TYR A 306 19.42 -19.36 -9.10
C TYR A 306 20.69 -18.76 -8.47
N ALA A 307 21.13 -17.61 -8.92
CA ALA A 307 22.35 -16.96 -8.44
C ALA A 307 22.14 -16.12 -7.17
N ILE A 308 20.91 -15.75 -6.85
CA ILE A 308 20.58 -14.86 -5.72
C ILE A 308 20.14 -15.69 -4.51
N ASN A 309 20.85 -15.52 -3.39
CA ASN A 309 20.47 -16.13 -2.11
C ASN A 309 19.41 -15.28 -1.41
N LYS A 310 18.14 -15.45 -1.80
CA LYS A 310 17.01 -14.67 -1.24
C LYS A 310 16.81 -14.91 0.26
N GLU A 311 17.06 -16.13 0.75
CA GLU A 311 16.93 -16.44 2.18
C GLU A 311 17.89 -15.60 3.01
N GLN A 312 19.19 -15.63 2.65
CA GLN A 312 20.20 -14.81 3.32
C GLN A 312 19.88 -13.32 3.18
N MET A 313 19.43 -12.88 2.00
CA MET A 313 19.11 -11.48 1.73
C MET A 313 17.93 -10.99 2.58
N VAL A 314 16.85 -11.75 2.66
CA VAL A 314 15.68 -11.41 3.48
C VAL A 314 16.06 -11.38 4.96
N ASP A 315 16.72 -12.44 5.46
CA ASP A 315 17.14 -12.53 6.86
C ASP A 315 18.05 -11.36 7.29
N SER A 316 19.08 -11.07 6.47
CA SER A 316 20.07 -10.05 6.82
C SER A 316 19.60 -8.61 6.65
N ILE A 317 18.61 -8.35 5.77
CA ILE A 317 18.16 -6.98 5.45
C ILE A 317 16.85 -6.64 6.15
N THR A 318 15.91 -7.60 6.26
CA THR A 318 14.57 -7.29 6.79
C THR A 318 14.44 -7.54 8.30
N HIS A 319 15.46 -8.10 8.94
CA HIS A 319 15.50 -8.36 10.38
C HIS A 319 14.25 -9.08 10.94
N GLY A 320 13.69 -9.99 10.11
CA GLY A 320 12.52 -10.78 10.47
C GLY A 320 11.17 -10.05 10.34
N THR A 321 11.14 -8.87 9.72
CA THR A 321 9.89 -8.17 9.41
C THR A 321 9.20 -8.69 8.15
N GLU A 322 9.90 -9.44 7.31
CA GLU A 322 9.37 -10.07 6.10
C GLU A 322 9.68 -11.57 6.09
N LYS A 323 8.85 -12.34 5.40
CA LYS A 323 9.04 -13.79 5.18
C LYS A 323 9.59 -14.04 3.77
N VAL A 324 10.43 -15.06 3.58
CA VAL A 324 10.91 -15.46 2.24
C VAL A 324 9.72 -15.85 1.37
N ALA A 325 9.68 -15.35 0.13
CA ALA A 325 8.61 -15.67 -0.82
C ALA A 325 9.08 -16.69 -1.86
N ASP A 326 8.30 -17.75 -2.06
CA ASP A 326 8.50 -18.73 -3.13
C ASP A 326 7.58 -18.52 -4.32
N THR A 327 6.46 -17.84 -4.11
CA THR A 327 5.45 -17.53 -5.13
C THR A 327 5.11 -16.04 -5.13
N LEU A 328 4.43 -15.56 -6.19
CA LEU A 328 4.00 -14.16 -6.30
C LEU A 328 2.93 -13.77 -5.28
N PHE A 329 2.19 -14.73 -4.74
CA PHE A 329 1.15 -14.46 -3.76
C PHE A 329 1.27 -15.46 -2.61
N TRP A 330 1.00 -14.99 -1.41
CA TRP A 330 0.89 -15.84 -0.22
C TRP A 330 -0.21 -16.89 -0.41
N ASP A 331 0.03 -18.13 -0.02
CA ASP A 331 -0.84 -19.28 -0.28
C ASP A 331 -2.24 -19.19 0.35
N ALA A 332 -2.40 -18.37 1.39
CA ALA A 332 -3.72 -18.09 1.98
C ALA A 332 -4.59 -17.13 1.14
N ILE A 333 -4.01 -16.43 0.17
CA ILE A 333 -4.76 -15.54 -0.73
C ILE A 333 -5.58 -16.38 -1.73
N PRO A 334 -6.84 -16.02 -2.03
CA PRO A 334 -7.65 -16.73 -3.00
C PRO A 334 -6.92 -16.94 -4.34
N TYR A 335 -7.06 -18.13 -4.92
CA TYR A 335 -6.42 -18.55 -6.18
C TYR A 335 -4.89 -18.69 -6.16
N ALA A 336 -4.23 -18.40 -5.03
CA ALA A 336 -2.77 -18.39 -4.95
C ALA A 336 -2.15 -19.71 -4.46
N ASN A 337 -2.94 -20.61 -3.89
CA ASN A 337 -2.47 -21.93 -3.42
C ASN A 337 -2.18 -22.85 -4.61
N ILE A 338 -1.02 -22.64 -5.24
CA ILE A 338 -0.56 -23.36 -6.43
C ILE A 338 0.74 -24.08 -6.07
N ASP A 339 0.84 -25.36 -6.40
CA ASP A 339 2.06 -26.17 -6.19
C ASP A 339 3.14 -25.81 -7.22
N LEU A 340 3.91 -24.77 -6.94
CA LEU A 340 5.05 -24.32 -7.73
C LEU A 340 6.36 -24.70 -7.04
N ALA A 341 7.29 -25.28 -7.80
CA ALA A 341 8.58 -25.65 -7.26
C ALA A 341 9.39 -24.40 -6.83
N PRO A 342 9.88 -24.32 -5.58
CA PRO A 342 10.66 -23.17 -5.13
C PRO A 342 11.99 -23.05 -5.88
N ILE A 343 12.40 -21.83 -6.18
CA ILE A 343 13.69 -21.54 -6.82
C ILE A 343 14.75 -21.36 -5.74
N LEU A 344 15.49 -22.41 -5.48
CA LEU A 344 16.52 -22.44 -4.43
C LEU A 344 17.87 -21.92 -4.94
N TYR A 345 18.61 -21.23 -4.08
CA TYR A 345 19.94 -20.72 -4.38
C TYR A 345 20.89 -21.83 -4.86
N ASN A 346 21.38 -21.71 -6.09
CA ASN A 346 22.30 -22.68 -6.71
C ASN A 346 23.20 -22.00 -7.76
N PRO A 347 24.29 -21.33 -7.34
CA PRO A 347 25.17 -20.62 -8.26
C PRO A 347 25.85 -21.52 -9.29
N LYS A 348 26.02 -22.82 -9.00
CA LYS A 348 26.54 -23.77 -9.99
C LYS A 348 25.55 -24.02 -11.12
N LYS A 349 24.26 -24.15 -10.78
CA LYS A 349 23.19 -24.26 -11.76
C LYS A 349 23.07 -22.99 -12.59
N ALA A 350 23.20 -21.81 -11.95
CA ALA A 350 23.22 -20.52 -12.63
C ALA A 350 24.34 -20.45 -13.67
N GLN A 351 25.58 -20.81 -13.30
CA GLN A 351 26.72 -20.86 -14.23
C GLN A 351 26.48 -21.82 -15.39
N GLN A 352 25.92 -22.99 -15.12
CA GLN A 352 25.60 -24.00 -16.17
C GLN A 352 24.59 -23.42 -17.17
N LEU A 353 23.52 -22.77 -16.70
CA LEU A 353 22.50 -22.16 -17.57
C LEU A 353 23.07 -21.06 -18.45
N LEU A 354 23.99 -20.22 -17.92
CA LEU A 354 24.69 -19.21 -18.70
C LEU A 354 25.59 -19.83 -19.78
N GLU A 355 26.31 -20.91 -19.45
CA GLU A 355 27.13 -21.67 -20.45
C GLU A 355 26.22 -22.25 -21.56
N GLU A 356 25.12 -22.87 -21.20
CA GLU A 356 24.15 -23.44 -22.14
C GLU A 356 23.48 -22.35 -23.02
N ALA A 357 23.32 -21.14 -22.49
CA ALA A 357 22.84 -19.99 -23.24
C ALA A 357 23.94 -19.34 -24.14
N GLY A 358 25.18 -19.85 -24.05
CA GLY A 358 26.32 -19.36 -24.84
C GLY A 358 27.06 -18.16 -24.22
N TRP A 359 26.74 -17.78 -23.00
CA TRP A 359 27.44 -16.74 -22.25
C TRP A 359 28.67 -17.33 -21.56
N LYS A 360 29.84 -17.13 -22.15
CA LYS A 360 31.08 -17.78 -21.72
C LYS A 360 31.99 -16.83 -20.96
N LEU A 361 32.61 -17.34 -19.88
CA LEU A 361 33.66 -16.64 -19.16
C LEU A 361 35.01 -16.95 -19.84
N GLN A 362 35.57 -15.96 -20.51
CA GLN A 362 36.87 -16.12 -21.18
C GLN A 362 38.00 -16.12 -20.16
N LYS A 363 39.14 -16.76 -20.54
CA LYS A 363 40.30 -16.85 -19.65
C LYS A 363 40.82 -15.43 -19.31
N GLY A 364 40.82 -15.09 -18.03
CA GLY A 364 41.29 -13.79 -17.54
C GLY A 364 40.23 -12.72 -17.44
N GLU A 365 39.03 -12.96 -17.96
CA GLU A 365 37.90 -12.07 -17.85
C GLU A 365 37.11 -12.30 -16.56
N LYS A 366 36.48 -11.25 -16.07
CA LYS A 366 35.59 -11.33 -14.90
C LYS A 366 34.12 -11.40 -15.30
N ILE A 367 33.80 -10.91 -16.51
CA ILE A 367 32.44 -10.82 -17.02
C ILE A 367 32.31 -11.79 -18.19
N ARG A 368 31.20 -12.54 -18.21
CA ARG A 368 30.84 -13.41 -19.34
C ARG A 368 30.53 -12.62 -20.57
N SER A 369 30.79 -13.21 -21.74
CA SER A 369 30.46 -12.59 -23.01
C SER A 369 29.85 -13.59 -23.99
N LYS A 370 29.02 -13.07 -24.91
CA LYS A 370 28.41 -13.78 -26.03
C LYS A 370 28.50 -12.91 -27.28
N ASN A 371 29.10 -13.44 -28.36
CA ASN A 371 29.30 -12.69 -29.61
C ASN A 371 30.06 -11.36 -29.42
N GLY A 372 31.02 -11.31 -28.49
CA GLY A 372 31.78 -10.10 -28.17
C GLY A 372 31.08 -9.07 -27.28
N GLN A 373 29.83 -9.32 -26.89
CA GLN A 373 29.08 -8.45 -25.98
C GLN A 373 29.20 -8.96 -24.54
N PRO A 374 29.52 -8.12 -23.56
CA PRO A 374 29.59 -8.51 -22.17
C PRO A 374 28.18 -8.76 -21.61
N LEU A 375 28.05 -9.64 -20.62
CA LEU A 375 26.81 -9.88 -19.89
C LEU A 375 26.65 -8.81 -18.82
N THR A 376 26.02 -7.72 -19.20
CA THR A 376 25.75 -6.56 -18.36
C THR A 376 24.24 -6.37 -18.30
N LEU A 377 23.71 -6.11 -17.09
CA LEU A 377 22.31 -5.85 -16.82
C LEU A 377 22.19 -4.56 -16.02
N ASP A 378 21.11 -3.83 -16.24
CA ASP A 378 20.76 -2.61 -15.53
C ASP A 378 19.58 -2.88 -14.59
N LEU A 379 19.77 -2.61 -13.29
CA LEU A 379 18.73 -2.71 -12.26
C LEU A 379 18.41 -1.33 -11.72
N ILE A 380 17.12 -1.00 -11.71
CA ILE A 380 16.60 0.23 -11.09
C ILE A 380 15.93 -0.09 -9.76
N TYR A 381 16.19 0.75 -8.75
CA TYR A 381 15.57 0.68 -7.44
C TYR A 381 15.03 2.06 -7.02
N ILE A 382 14.05 2.08 -6.12
CA ILE A 382 13.49 3.33 -5.58
C ILE A 382 14.50 3.95 -4.61
N ALA A 383 15.01 5.13 -4.93
CA ALA A 383 16.09 5.77 -4.19
C ALA A 383 15.74 6.09 -2.73
N THR A 384 14.46 6.27 -2.43
CA THR A 384 13.94 6.55 -1.07
C THR A 384 13.56 5.29 -0.30
N ASP A 385 13.60 4.09 -0.93
CA ASP A 385 13.33 2.83 -0.26
C ASP A 385 14.58 2.30 0.43
N ALA A 386 14.57 2.30 1.76
CA ALA A 386 15.71 1.90 2.58
C ALA A 386 16.10 0.40 2.43
N ILE A 387 15.20 -0.45 1.89
CA ILE A 387 15.39 -1.90 1.74
C ILE A 387 15.94 -2.25 0.35
N GLN A 388 15.46 -1.59 -0.69
CA GLN A 388 15.78 -1.97 -2.07
C GLN A 388 17.26 -1.77 -2.42
N LYS A 389 17.89 -0.69 -1.96
CA LYS A 389 19.31 -0.43 -2.23
C LYS A 389 20.24 -1.51 -1.65
N PRO A 390 20.18 -1.86 -0.36
CA PRO A 390 20.98 -2.96 0.20
C PRO A 390 20.72 -4.30 -0.50
N MET A 391 19.47 -4.60 -0.87
CA MET A 391 19.15 -5.80 -1.65
C MET A 391 19.84 -5.78 -3.01
N ALA A 392 19.77 -4.66 -3.73
CA ALA A 392 20.41 -4.49 -5.04
C ALA A 392 21.96 -4.66 -4.95
N GLU A 393 22.59 -4.09 -3.94
CA GLU A 393 24.05 -4.22 -3.70
C GLU A 393 24.45 -5.68 -3.39
N LEU A 394 23.64 -6.39 -2.62
CA LEU A 394 23.86 -7.82 -2.37
C LEU A 394 23.71 -8.62 -3.66
N MET A 395 22.65 -8.38 -4.44
CA MET A 395 22.45 -9.02 -5.75
C MET A 395 23.62 -8.76 -6.70
N GLN A 396 24.12 -7.52 -6.75
CA GLN A 396 25.31 -7.17 -7.54
C GLN A 396 26.50 -8.03 -7.17
N GLY A 397 26.75 -8.23 -5.87
CA GLY A 397 27.81 -9.08 -5.36
C GLY A 397 27.63 -10.56 -5.72
N GLU A 398 26.42 -11.10 -5.62
CA GLU A 398 26.12 -12.49 -5.98
C GLU A 398 26.25 -12.73 -7.49
N LEU A 399 25.76 -11.83 -8.32
CA LEU A 399 25.81 -11.92 -9.77
C LEU A 399 27.26 -11.79 -10.30
N ALA A 400 28.09 -10.96 -9.67
CA ALA A 400 29.50 -10.88 -10.00
C ALA A 400 30.26 -12.22 -9.83
N LYS A 401 29.86 -13.06 -8.84
CA LYS A 401 30.47 -14.39 -8.63
C LYS A 401 30.22 -15.37 -9.78
N ILE A 402 29.19 -15.14 -10.57
CA ILE A 402 28.87 -15.96 -11.75
C ILE A 402 29.23 -15.30 -13.08
N GLY A 403 29.90 -14.14 -13.03
CA GLY A 403 30.38 -13.41 -14.20
C GLY A 403 29.34 -12.53 -14.89
N VAL A 404 28.35 -12.04 -14.14
CA VAL A 404 27.35 -11.06 -14.60
C VAL A 404 27.67 -9.70 -13.96
N GLN A 405 27.74 -8.67 -14.77
CA GLN A 405 27.83 -7.29 -14.30
C GLN A 405 26.41 -6.76 -14.09
N LEU A 406 26.11 -6.25 -12.89
CA LEU A 406 24.87 -5.56 -12.58
C LEU A 406 25.16 -4.09 -12.30
N ASN A 407 24.61 -3.19 -13.10
CA ASN A 407 24.66 -1.76 -12.84
C ASN A 407 23.43 -1.37 -12.00
N LEU A 408 23.63 -0.50 -11.03
CA LEU A 408 22.57 -0.08 -10.11
C LEU A 408 22.22 1.37 -10.33
N GLU A 409 20.93 1.66 -10.46
CA GLU A 409 20.42 3.03 -10.59
C GLU A 409 19.33 3.27 -9.55
N GLY A 410 19.52 4.29 -8.69
CA GLY A 410 18.47 4.76 -7.79
C GLY A 410 17.65 5.86 -8.47
N ALA A 411 16.33 5.73 -8.51
CA ALA A 411 15.43 6.69 -9.14
C ALA A 411 14.16 6.92 -8.30
N ASP A 412 13.42 7.98 -8.65
CA ASP A 412 12.04 8.15 -8.21
C ASP A 412 11.14 7.06 -8.83
N VAL A 413 10.04 6.73 -8.14
CA VAL A 413 9.08 5.68 -8.56
C VAL A 413 8.60 5.89 -9.99
N MET A 414 8.18 7.12 -10.33
CA MET A 414 7.62 7.41 -11.66
C MET A 414 8.70 7.38 -12.75
N VAL A 415 9.92 7.79 -12.42
CA VAL A 415 11.07 7.70 -13.34
C VAL A 415 11.42 6.24 -13.62
N GLY A 416 11.43 5.40 -12.57
CA GLY A 416 11.70 3.97 -12.70
C GLY A 416 10.65 3.26 -13.56
N LEU A 417 9.38 3.53 -13.31
CA LEU A 417 8.27 2.98 -14.09
C LEU A 417 8.33 3.41 -15.56
N GLN A 418 8.59 4.70 -15.83
CA GLN A 418 8.72 5.19 -17.19
C GLN A 418 9.86 4.51 -17.95
N LYS A 419 11.02 4.34 -17.32
CA LYS A 419 12.16 3.63 -17.94
C LYS A 419 11.84 2.17 -18.26
N LEU A 420 11.08 1.49 -17.40
CA LEU A 420 10.62 0.13 -17.64
C LEU A 420 9.68 0.07 -18.85
N MET A 421 8.69 0.97 -18.92
CA MET A 421 7.76 1.08 -20.05
C MET A 421 8.46 1.40 -21.36
N ASP A 422 9.49 2.24 -21.32
CA ASP A 422 10.30 2.64 -22.48
C ASP A 422 11.38 1.60 -22.86
N ASN A 423 11.39 0.42 -22.22
CA ASN A 423 12.38 -0.65 -22.45
C ASN A 423 13.84 -0.17 -22.24
N GLN A 424 14.07 0.67 -21.22
CA GLN A 424 15.37 1.27 -20.91
C GLN A 424 16.06 0.64 -19.68
N VAL A 425 15.46 -0.38 -19.08
CA VAL A 425 15.99 -1.08 -17.91
C VAL A 425 15.70 -2.57 -18.03
N ASP A 426 16.63 -3.40 -17.53
CA ASP A 426 16.52 -4.85 -17.60
C ASP A 426 15.75 -5.45 -16.40
N ILE A 427 15.99 -4.92 -15.20
CA ILE A 427 15.44 -5.43 -13.94
C ILE A 427 14.87 -4.27 -13.13
N ASN A 428 13.66 -4.44 -12.64
CA ASN A 428 13.02 -3.50 -11.74
C ASN A 428 12.56 -4.22 -10.46
N PHE A 429 12.71 -3.56 -9.29
CA PHE A 429 11.97 -3.98 -8.12
C PHE A 429 10.49 -3.74 -8.37
N TRP A 430 9.72 -4.77 -8.10
CA TRP A 430 8.27 -4.77 -8.29
C TRP A 430 7.61 -5.38 -7.06
N ARG A 431 6.35 -5.12 -6.86
CA ARG A 431 5.56 -5.75 -5.80
C ARG A 431 4.14 -6.00 -6.28
N THR A 432 3.52 -7.01 -5.72
CA THR A 432 2.08 -7.19 -5.89
C THR A 432 1.36 -6.00 -5.26
N ASN A 433 0.40 -5.47 -5.96
CA ASN A 433 -0.41 -4.34 -5.53
C ASN A 433 -1.87 -4.62 -5.92
N GLY A 434 -2.70 -3.71 -5.59
CA GLY A 434 -4.12 -3.76 -5.91
C GLY A 434 -4.98 -3.95 -4.69
N PRO A 435 -6.25 -3.68 -4.86
CA PRO A 435 -7.25 -3.72 -3.82
C PRO A 435 -8.06 -5.00 -3.85
N PRO A 436 -8.01 -5.68 -2.87
CA PRO A 436 -6.93 -6.02 -1.98
C PRO A 436 -5.84 -6.75 -2.74
N THR A 437 -4.70 -7.02 -2.15
CA THR A 437 -3.57 -7.69 -2.81
C THR A 437 -3.89 -9.13 -3.23
N ASP A 438 -4.90 -9.31 -4.06
CA ASP A 438 -5.26 -10.59 -4.65
C ASP A 438 -4.88 -10.65 -6.14
N PRO A 439 -4.87 -11.84 -6.77
CA PRO A 439 -4.39 -12.01 -8.13
C PRO A 439 -5.19 -11.27 -9.22
N HIS A 440 -6.41 -10.77 -8.96
CA HIS A 440 -7.23 -10.14 -10.01
C HIS A 440 -6.65 -8.81 -10.50
N SER A 441 -6.17 -7.95 -9.59
CA SER A 441 -5.54 -6.69 -9.95
C SER A 441 -4.29 -6.93 -10.77
N PHE A 442 -3.46 -7.88 -10.32
CA PHE A 442 -2.28 -8.32 -11.05
C PHE A 442 -2.61 -8.83 -12.45
N ALA A 443 -3.66 -9.65 -12.61
CA ALA A 443 -4.09 -10.14 -13.90
C ALA A 443 -4.51 -8.98 -14.82
N ASN A 444 -5.36 -8.06 -14.34
CA ASN A 444 -5.79 -6.90 -15.11
C ASN A 444 -4.61 -5.99 -15.52
N GLU A 445 -3.73 -5.66 -14.59
CA GLU A 445 -2.54 -4.84 -14.87
C GLU A 445 -1.57 -5.52 -15.84
N SER A 446 -1.46 -6.85 -15.80
CA SER A 446 -0.63 -7.62 -16.72
C SER A 446 -1.15 -7.60 -18.16
N ALA A 447 -2.44 -7.33 -18.36
CA ALA A 447 -3.06 -7.19 -19.69
C ALA A 447 -3.20 -5.74 -20.15
N THR A 448 -3.00 -4.76 -19.26
CA THR A 448 -3.24 -3.34 -19.52
C THR A 448 -1.91 -2.61 -19.80
N PRO A 449 -1.71 -2.05 -21.01
CA PRO A 449 -0.54 -1.24 -21.31
C PRO A 449 -0.39 -0.05 -20.36
N ASN A 450 0.84 0.28 -20.02
CA ASN A 450 1.22 1.43 -19.19
C ASN A 450 0.62 1.44 -17.76
N ALA A 451 0.18 0.27 -17.25
CA ALA A 451 -0.35 0.19 -15.89
C ALA A 451 0.78 0.19 -14.84
N ASN A 452 1.60 -0.86 -14.81
CA ASN A 452 2.68 -1.02 -13.83
C ASN A 452 3.95 -1.67 -14.42
N GLY A 453 4.07 -1.69 -15.74
CA GLY A 453 5.22 -2.24 -16.48
C GLY A 453 5.22 -3.75 -16.69
N VAL A 454 4.28 -4.50 -16.11
CA VAL A 454 4.21 -5.97 -16.31
C VAL A 454 3.79 -6.31 -17.73
N TYR A 455 2.85 -5.54 -18.29
CA TYR A 455 2.44 -5.70 -19.69
C TYR A 455 3.64 -5.59 -20.62
N GLU A 456 4.42 -4.53 -20.49
CA GLU A 456 5.61 -4.28 -21.32
C GLU A 456 6.68 -5.35 -21.09
N ALA A 457 6.98 -5.65 -19.84
CA ALA A 457 8.02 -6.62 -19.47
C ALA A 457 7.78 -8.01 -20.07
N LYS A 458 6.52 -8.46 -20.21
CA LYS A 458 6.18 -9.77 -20.76
C LYS A 458 6.15 -9.86 -22.28
N LEU A 459 6.21 -8.73 -23.02
CA LEU A 459 6.03 -8.72 -24.48
C LEU A 459 7.07 -9.57 -25.25
N GLY A 460 8.24 -9.79 -24.67
CA GLY A 460 9.25 -10.69 -25.22
C GLY A 460 9.03 -12.17 -24.96
N LEU A 461 8.04 -12.54 -24.15
CA LEU A 461 7.74 -13.94 -23.88
C LEU A 461 7.08 -14.60 -25.09
N PRO A 462 7.47 -15.85 -25.43
CA PRO A 462 6.79 -16.58 -26.52
C PRO A 462 5.32 -16.86 -26.21
N THR A 463 4.94 -16.84 -24.94
CA THR A 463 3.57 -17.10 -24.44
C THR A 463 2.78 -15.84 -24.15
N ALA A 464 3.28 -14.63 -24.45
CA ALA A 464 2.63 -13.36 -24.11
C ALA A 464 1.17 -13.28 -24.57
N LYS A 465 0.90 -13.64 -25.82
CA LYS A 465 -0.47 -13.64 -26.38
C LYS A 465 -1.40 -14.68 -25.73
N GLU A 466 -0.86 -15.84 -25.36
CA GLU A 466 -1.63 -16.87 -24.66
C GLU A 466 -2.01 -16.38 -23.26
N ILE A 467 -1.06 -15.74 -22.55
CA ILE A 467 -1.29 -15.12 -21.24
C ILE A 467 -2.41 -14.06 -21.35
N ASP A 468 -2.34 -13.15 -22.34
CA ASP A 468 -3.38 -12.14 -22.54
C ASP A 468 -4.76 -12.75 -22.79
N THR A 469 -4.82 -13.82 -23.60
CA THR A 469 -6.07 -14.54 -23.87
C THR A 469 -6.64 -15.15 -22.60
N LYS A 470 -5.80 -15.80 -21.78
CA LYS A 470 -6.21 -16.40 -20.51
C LYS A 470 -6.66 -15.35 -19.50
N ILE A 471 -5.98 -14.21 -19.43
CA ILE A 471 -6.37 -13.11 -18.55
C ILE A 471 -7.75 -12.55 -18.97
N HIS A 472 -7.96 -12.33 -20.25
CA HIS A 472 -9.28 -11.88 -20.71
C HIS A 472 -10.38 -12.91 -20.35
N GLN A 473 -10.18 -14.21 -20.63
CA GLN A 473 -11.12 -15.27 -20.25
C GLN A 473 -11.37 -15.30 -18.74
N LEU A 474 -10.34 -15.11 -17.93
CA LEU A 474 -10.41 -15.04 -16.49
C LEU A 474 -11.32 -13.89 -16.02
N LEU A 475 -11.10 -12.67 -16.53
CA LEU A 475 -11.79 -11.46 -16.07
C LEU A 475 -13.28 -11.44 -16.45
N VAL A 476 -13.62 -11.95 -17.65
CA VAL A 476 -15.02 -12.02 -18.12
C VAL A 476 -15.71 -13.36 -17.81
N GLY A 477 -14.96 -14.34 -17.32
CA GLY A 477 -15.47 -15.69 -17.04
C GLY A 477 -16.47 -15.73 -15.88
N THR A 478 -17.52 -16.52 -16.04
CA THR A 478 -18.60 -16.66 -15.03
C THR A 478 -18.50 -17.94 -14.21
N ASP A 479 -17.70 -18.92 -14.63
CA ASP A 479 -17.50 -20.20 -13.95
C ASP A 479 -16.30 -20.16 -12.99
N GLU A 480 -16.54 -20.46 -11.73
CA GLU A 480 -15.53 -20.42 -10.67
C GLU A 480 -14.43 -21.46 -10.83
N LYS A 481 -14.77 -22.66 -11.32
CA LYS A 481 -13.76 -23.73 -11.51
C LYS A 481 -12.84 -23.40 -12.67
N GLU A 482 -13.38 -22.83 -13.74
CA GLU A 482 -12.60 -22.35 -14.86
C GLU A 482 -11.67 -21.22 -14.41
N ARG A 483 -12.14 -20.30 -13.56
CA ARG A 483 -11.34 -19.20 -12.99
C ARG A 483 -10.15 -19.72 -12.18
N VAL A 484 -10.37 -20.68 -11.28
CA VAL A 484 -9.28 -21.32 -10.52
C VAL A 484 -8.24 -21.92 -11.46
N GLN A 485 -8.67 -22.61 -12.54
CA GLN A 485 -7.74 -23.20 -13.50
C GLN A 485 -6.96 -22.12 -14.27
N LEU A 486 -7.64 -21.05 -14.70
CA LEU A 486 -6.99 -19.94 -15.42
C LEU A 486 -5.95 -19.23 -14.57
N TYR A 487 -6.20 -18.98 -13.27
CA TYR A 487 -5.20 -18.45 -12.36
C TYR A 487 -4.00 -19.40 -12.21
N THR A 488 -4.27 -20.69 -12.03
CA THR A 488 -3.21 -21.70 -11.95
C THR A 488 -2.35 -21.68 -13.21
N ASP A 489 -2.96 -21.64 -14.38
CA ASP A 489 -2.25 -21.61 -15.66
C ASP A 489 -1.41 -20.33 -15.79
N ILE A 490 -1.99 -19.15 -15.54
CA ILE A 490 -1.34 -17.85 -15.69
C ILE A 490 -0.13 -17.73 -14.75
N LEU A 491 -0.33 -18.04 -13.47
CA LEU A 491 0.75 -17.95 -12.47
C LEU A 491 1.85 -18.97 -12.72
N THR A 492 1.49 -20.18 -13.17
CA THR A 492 2.48 -21.20 -13.61
C THR A 492 3.26 -20.72 -14.82
N MET A 493 2.59 -20.12 -15.81
CA MET A 493 3.28 -19.58 -17.00
C MET A 493 4.26 -18.47 -16.62
N PHE A 494 3.92 -17.56 -15.72
CA PHE A 494 4.84 -16.53 -15.24
C PHE A 494 6.04 -17.12 -14.48
N HIS A 495 5.80 -18.14 -13.65
CA HIS A 495 6.84 -18.86 -12.94
C HIS A 495 7.80 -19.59 -13.91
N ASP A 496 7.28 -20.39 -14.83
CA ASP A 496 8.06 -21.21 -15.76
C ASP A 496 8.84 -20.36 -16.76
N GLN A 497 8.29 -19.22 -17.15
CA GLN A 497 8.95 -18.24 -18.01
C GLN A 497 9.93 -17.34 -17.25
N ALA A 498 10.05 -17.52 -15.92
CA ALA A 498 10.91 -16.70 -15.06
C ALA A 498 10.72 -15.19 -15.31
N LEU A 499 9.45 -14.71 -15.41
CA LEU A 499 9.17 -13.28 -15.59
C LEU A 499 9.41 -12.52 -14.30
N PHE A 500 9.11 -13.14 -13.15
CA PHE A 500 9.32 -12.59 -11.82
C PHE A 500 10.30 -13.44 -11.02
N PHE A 501 10.95 -12.79 -10.05
CA PHE A 501 11.67 -13.47 -8.98
C PHE A 501 11.12 -13.00 -7.64
N PRO A 502 10.18 -13.75 -7.03
CA PRO A 502 9.67 -13.46 -5.69
C PRO A 502 10.81 -13.47 -4.66
N ILE A 503 10.87 -12.44 -3.83
CA ILE A 503 11.92 -12.26 -2.84
C ILE A 503 11.35 -12.48 -1.44
N SER A 504 10.37 -11.66 -1.05
CA SER A 504 9.80 -11.68 0.30
C SER A 504 8.33 -11.32 0.31
N TYR A 505 7.60 -11.89 1.27
CA TYR A 505 6.27 -11.45 1.65
C TYR A 505 6.40 -10.33 2.67
N GLU A 506 5.92 -9.15 2.32
CA GLU A 506 5.95 -7.95 3.14
C GLU A 506 4.82 -7.99 4.18
N THR A 507 5.08 -7.47 5.38
CA THR A 507 4.10 -7.38 6.48
C THR A 507 4.00 -5.94 7.00
N ASN A 508 2.92 -5.60 7.67
CA ASN A 508 2.89 -4.41 8.51
C ASN A 508 3.64 -4.70 9.81
N SER A 509 4.68 -3.93 10.06
CA SER A 509 5.42 -3.96 11.33
C SER A 509 4.90 -2.86 12.25
N VAL A 510 4.61 -3.22 13.49
CA VAL A 510 4.08 -2.29 14.49
C VAL A 510 4.93 -2.33 15.72
N ILE A 511 5.24 -1.15 16.26
CA ILE A 511 5.87 -0.98 17.54
C ILE A 511 5.05 0.01 18.37
N TYR A 512 4.75 -0.31 19.62
CA TYR A 512 3.83 0.48 20.42
C TYR A 512 4.23 0.50 21.90
N GLN A 513 3.77 1.53 22.59
CA GLN A 513 4.09 1.77 23.98
C GLN A 513 3.52 0.65 24.89
N PRO A 514 4.23 0.30 25.97
CA PRO A 514 3.82 -0.83 26.84
C PRO A 514 2.45 -0.64 27.51
N TYR A 515 1.98 0.60 27.66
CA TYR A 515 0.65 0.91 28.21
C TYR A 515 -0.49 0.75 27.20
N MET A 516 -0.23 0.39 25.96
CA MET A 516 -1.27 0.01 25.01
C MET A 516 -1.64 -1.47 25.19
N LYS A 517 -2.91 -1.79 25.10
CA LYS A 517 -3.37 -3.18 25.00
C LYS A 517 -2.88 -3.82 23.71
N ASP A 518 -2.71 -5.13 23.73
CA ASP A 518 -2.33 -5.88 22.54
C ASP A 518 -3.46 -5.86 21.52
N PHE A 519 -3.12 -5.71 20.27
CA PHE A 519 -4.03 -5.75 19.14
C PHE A 519 -3.37 -6.46 17.95
N ALA A 520 -4.17 -6.98 17.03
CA ALA A 520 -3.68 -7.62 15.82
C ALA A 520 -3.58 -6.59 14.68
N PRO A 521 -2.39 -6.38 14.09
CA PRO A 521 -2.26 -5.60 12.86
C PRO A 521 -2.97 -6.30 11.71
N ARG A 522 -3.64 -5.55 10.84
CA ARG A 522 -4.29 -6.09 9.66
C ARG A 522 -3.31 -6.29 8.49
N ALA A 523 -3.57 -7.29 7.66
CA ALA A 523 -2.90 -7.51 6.39
C ALA A 523 -3.46 -6.56 5.30
N SER A 524 -3.64 -5.30 5.66
CA SER A 524 -4.09 -4.21 4.79
C SER A 524 -3.10 -3.06 4.87
N GLU A 525 -2.74 -2.51 3.73
CA GLU A 525 -1.85 -1.35 3.67
C GLU A 525 -2.54 -0.06 4.18
N TYR A 526 -3.88 -0.03 4.14
CA TYR A 526 -4.65 1.19 4.34
C TYR A 526 -5.55 1.17 5.57
N ASP A 527 -5.86 -0.01 6.09
CA ASP A 527 -6.81 -0.17 7.19
C ASP A 527 -6.06 -0.45 8.50
N ILE A 528 -5.84 0.60 9.29
CA ILE A 528 -5.28 0.50 10.63
C ILE A 528 -6.44 0.25 11.62
N PRO A 529 -6.37 -0.78 12.47
CA PRO A 529 -7.49 -1.18 13.34
C PRO A 529 -7.69 -0.25 14.55
N TYR A 530 -7.76 1.06 14.35
CA TYR A 530 -7.89 2.06 15.41
C TYR A 530 -9.10 1.83 16.32
N ALA A 531 -10.19 1.29 15.76
CA ALA A 531 -11.40 1.02 16.53
C ALA A 531 -11.20 -0.02 17.66
N GLN A 532 -10.18 -0.88 17.53
CA GLN A 532 -9.86 -1.95 18.49
C GLN A 532 -8.73 -1.56 19.46
N MET A 533 -8.08 -0.41 19.23
CA MET A 533 -6.96 0.02 20.06
C MET A 533 -7.44 0.66 21.35
N GLU A 534 -6.71 0.41 22.43
CA GLU A 534 -7.02 0.91 23.77
C GLU A 534 -5.74 1.12 24.59
N LYS A 535 -5.73 2.12 25.45
CA LYS A 535 -4.68 2.30 26.46
C LYS A 535 -5.08 1.62 27.77
N GLU A 536 -4.14 0.93 28.41
CA GLU A 536 -4.32 0.40 29.77
C GLU A 536 -4.32 1.57 30.76
N LYS A 537 -5.17 1.45 31.81
CA LYS A 537 -5.25 2.47 32.87
C LYS A 537 -4.05 2.40 33.80
#